data_1877d23fd11b49ee37bebfee664a6307
#
_entry.id   1877d23fd11b49ee37bebfee664a6307
#
_cell.length_a   1.000
_cell.length_b   1.000
_cell.length_c   1.000
_cell.angle_alpha   90.00
_cell.angle_beta   90.00
_cell.angle_gamma   90.00
#
_symmetry.space_group_name_H-M   'P 1'
#
loop_
_entity.id
_entity.type
_entity.pdbx_description
1 polymer ?
#
loop_
_entity_poly.entity_id
_entity_poly.type
_entity_poly.pdbx_seq_one_letter_code
_entity_poly.pdbx_strand_id
1 'polypeptide(L)'
;MLKKLALATALLAGVGTAHAYQAELNVGYENTDIDNVGDLDTFFINGKYYLNTVQVKNSPLAEAAFLNKASNIGLGYANASGDGDEDIDVFGVSGEFYIPNTQFYVSGTINQVDFAGDDNTGYALEVGYLPVTGLLLAVGAANESVDPVQVANYGFTANLSNALTVGDDTALSLRAKYVTQIGNHFTNFEGLTYIGDETTYRLAADLYIDPTLSVGLSIADSTADGSDTLFGIKAQKFFTPTIAAGVNYHTTDGIDSFGINGTFRF
;
A
#
# COMPACT_ATOMS: atom_id res chain seq x y z
N MET A 1 2.63 14.08 28.23
CA MET A 1 2.41 14.84 27.00
C MET A 1 3.69 15.46 26.44
N LEU A 2 4.51 16.21 27.18
CA LEU A 2 5.74 16.85 26.67
C LEU A 2 6.77 15.88 26.05
N LYS A 3 6.94 14.65 26.56
CA LYS A 3 7.90 13.68 26.00
C LYS A 3 7.45 13.11 24.65
N LYS A 4 6.12 13.00 24.41
CA LYS A 4 5.57 12.57 23.11
C LYS A 4 5.66 13.70 22.08
N LEU A 5 5.51 14.95 22.52
CA LEU A 5 5.69 16.14 21.67
C LEU A 5 7.17 16.33 21.27
N ALA A 6 8.10 16.08 22.19
CA ALA A 6 9.54 16.18 21.93
C ALA A 6 10.03 15.11 20.92
N LEU A 7 9.45 13.91 20.93
CA LEU A 7 9.76 12.88 19.94
C LEU A 7 9.26 13.28 18.54
N ALA A 8 8.04 13.82 18.44
CA ALA A 8 7.49 14.34 17.19
C ALA A 8 8.30 15.54 16.67
N THR A 9 8.78 16.42 17.56
CA THR A 9 9.60 17.59 17.19
C THR A 9 11.02 17.18 16.76
N ALA A 10 11.58 16.14 17.36
CA ALA A 10 12.90 15.61 16.97
C ALA A 10 12.85 14.92 15.57
N LEU A 11 11.72 14.28 15.24
CA LEU A 11 11.46 13.71 13.93
C LEU A 11 11.30 14.81 12.84
N LEU A 12 10.71 15.95 13.20
CA LEU A 12 10.56 17.11 12.29
C LEU A 12 11.85 17.92 12.09
N ALA A 13 12.81 17.85 13.01
CA ALA A 13 14.06 18.62 12.90
C ALA A 13 15.06 18.04 11.88
N GLY A 14 14.82 16.84 11.35
CA GLY A 14 15.60 16.20 10.30
C GLY A 14 15.24 16.63 8.87
N VAL A 15 14.28 17.57 8.68
CA VAL A 15 13.83 18.04 7.37
C VAL A 15 14.81 19.07 6.79
N GLY A 16 16.05 18.64 6.61
CA GLY A 16 17.00 19.30 5.71
C GLY A 16 16.63 18.96 4.26
N THR A 17 17.19 19.68 3.30
CA THR A 17 17.09 19.39 1.85
C THR A 17 17.70 18.02 1.52
N ALA A 18 17.14 16.96 2.11
CA ALA A 18 17.66 15.60 1.95
C ALA A 18 17.32 15.12 0.54
N HIS A 19 18.35 14.92 -0.27
CA HIS A 19 18.26 14.20 -1.54
C HIS A 19 18.18 12.68 -1.33
N ALA A 20 17.97 12.23 -0.09
CA ALA A 20 17.97 10.82 0.28
C ALA A 20 17.26 10.60 1.63
N TYR A 21 16.66 9.43 1.84
CA TYR A 21 15.98 9.07 3.09
C TYR A 21 16.19 7.58 3.40
N GLN A 22 16.02 7.19 4.67
CA GLN A 22 16.17 5.80 5.11
C GLN A 22 14.97 5.28 5.91
N ALA A 23 14.06 6.17 6.29
CA ALA A 23 12.80 5.79 6.93
C ALA A 23 11.64 6.55 6.28
N GLU A 24 10.48 5.91 6.24
CA GLU A 24 9.23 6.48 5.76
C GLU A 24 8.12 6.16 6.74
N LEU A 25 7.31 7.13 7.07
CA LEU A 25 6.11 7.02 7.89
C LEU A 25 4.91 7.52 7.09
N ASN A 26 3.87 6.72 7.04
CA ASN A 26 2.58 7.11 6.48
C ASN A 26 1.51 7.07 7.57
N VAL A 27 0.65 8.06 7.57
CA VAL A 27 -0.53 8.14 8.44
C VAL A 27 -1.72 8.55 7.59
N GLY A 28 -2.89 8.04 7.89
CA GLY A 28 -4.08 8.42 7.15
C GLY A 28 -5.37 8.04 7.83
N TYR A 29 -6.42 8.51 7.20
CA TYR A 29 -7.79 8.30 7.60
C TYR A 29 -8.62 8.03 6.34
N GLU A 30 -9.56 7.10 6.44
CA GLU A 30 -10.52 6.76 5.39
C GLU A 30 -11.91 6.64 6.04
N ASN A 31 -12.89 7.27 5.44
CA ASN A 31 -14.30 7.07 5.76
C ASN A 31 -14.94 6.26 4.63
N THR A 32 -15.65 5.22 4.99
CA THR A 32 -16.36 4.33 4.08
C THR A 32 -17.84 4.34 4.44
N ASP A 33 -18.67 4.76 3.51
CA ASP A 33 -20.14 4.69 3.60
C ASP A 33 -20.59 3.35 2.99
N ILE A 34 -21.36 2.58 3.75
CA ILE A 34 -21.90 1.28 3.33
C ILE A 34 -23.42 1.36 3.37
N ASP A 35 -24.04 1.26 2.21
CA ASP A 35 -25.50 1.35 2.06
C ASP A 35 -26.23 0.41 3.03
N ASN A 36 -27.20 0.98 3.77
CA ASN A 36 -28.02 0.30 4.77
C ASN A 36 -27.26 -0.29 5.99
N VAL A 37 -25.97 -0.05 6.11
CA VAL A 37 -25.14 -0.51 7.26
C VAL A 37 -24.68 0.69 8.09
N GLY A 38 -24.16 1.74 7.44
CA GLY A 38 -23.63 2.94 8.08
C GLY A 38 -22.17 3.20 7.70
N ASP A 39 -21.56 4.14 8.40
CA ASP A 39 -20.18 4.59 8.15
C ASP A 39 -19.16 3.71 8.86
N LEU A 40 -18.02 3.50 8.22
CA LEU A 40 -16.83 2.88 8.79
C LEU A 40 -15.66 3.87 8.72
N ASP A 41 -15.16 4.29 9.87
CA ASP A 41 -14.02 5.18 10.00
C ASP A 41 -12.74 4.38 10.20
N THR A 42 -11.78 4.54 9.30
CA THR A 42 -10.50 3.84 9.39
C THR A 42 -9.37 4.81 9.64
N PHE A 43 -8.59 4.57 10.67
CA PHE A 43 -7.30 5.20 10.90
C PHE A 43 -6.19 4.20 10.60
N PHE A 44 -5.11 4.62 9.94
CA PHE A 44 -3.95 3.78 9.73
C PHE A 44 -2.63 4.53 9.95
N ILE A 45 -1.63 3.78 10.39
CA ILE A 45 -0.25 4.21 10.51
C ILE A 45 0.66 3.09 10.06
N ASN A 46 1.61 3.38 9.17
CA ASN A 46 2.63 2.42 8.80
C ASN A 46 3.99 3.10 8.63
N GLY A 47 5.04 2.32 8.86
CA GLY A 47 6.42 2.77 8.74
C GLY A 47 7.27 1.75 7.99
N LYS A 48 8.21 2.24 7.19
CA LYS A 48 9.24 1.46 6.50
C LYS A 48 10.61 1.95 6.91
N TYR A 49 11.50 1.01 7.17
CA TYR A 49 12.93 1.27 7.32
C TYR A 49 13.69 0.61 6.16
N TYR A 50 14.38 1.41 5.40
CA TYR A 50 15.18 0.96 4.25
C TYR A 50 16.58 0.57 4.72
N LEU A 51 17.04 -0.63 4.33
CA LEU A 51 18.36 -1.13 4.72
C LEU A 51 19.51 -0.32 4.09
N ASN A 52 19.22 0.34 2.97
CA ASN A 52 20.10 1.29 2.31
C ASN A 52 19.36 2.60 2.06
N THR A 53 20.09 3.71 2.10
CA THR A 53 19.52 5.03 1.84
C THR A 53 18.91 5.11 0.44
N VAL A 54 17.67 5.55 0.34
CA VAL A 54 16.94 5.77 -0.91
C VAL A 54 17.36 7.10 -1.50
N GLN A 55 17.92 7.09 -2.69
CA GLN A 55 18.33 8.30 -3.40
C GLN A 55 17.17 8.92 -4.16
N VAL A 56 16.95 10.22 -3.96
CA VAL A 56 16.02 11.01 -4.76
C VAL A 56 16.73 11.46 -6.03
N LYS A 57 16.28 10.97 -7.18
CA LYS A 57 16.80 11.26 -8.52
C LYS A 57 15.74 11.98 -9.35
N ASN A 58 16.00 12.20 -10.63
CA ASN A 58 15.06 12.76 -11.60
C ASN A 58 13.99 11.70 -12.01
N SER A 59 13.33 11.11 -11.04
CA SER A 59 12.27 10.12 -11.19
C SER A 59 11.13 10.45 -10.22
N PRO A 60 9.95 9.86 -10.38
CA PRO A 60 8.85 10.10 -9.45
C PRO A 60 9.26 9.82 -8.01
N LEU A 61 8.99 10.77 -7.12
CA LEU A 61 9.33 10.65 -5.70
C LEU A 61 8.61 9.46 -5.05
N ALA A 62 7.37 9.18 -5.47
CA ALA A 62 6.61 8.05 -4.99
C ALA A 62 7.27 6.70 -5.31
N GLU A 63 8.02 6.62 -6.42
CA GLU A 63 8.66 5.39 -6.90
C GLU A 63 10.16 5.30 -6.57
N ALA A 64 10.67 6.25 -5.81
CA ALA A 64 12.11 6.33 -5.54
C ALA A 64 12.66 5.05 -4.90
N ALA A 65 11.98 4.47 -3.91
CA ALA A 65 12.41 3.23 -3.24
C ALA A 65 12.45 2.04 -4.21
N PHE A 66 11.41 1.85 -5.01
CA PHE A 66 11.34 0.78 -6.00
C PHE A 66 12.43 0.90 -7.07
N LEU A 67 12.58 2.10 -7.66
CA LEU A 67 13.59 2.35 -8.70
C LEU A 67 15.04 2.27 -8.18
N ASN A 68 15.23 2.48 -6.88
CA ASN A 68 16.53 2.26 -6.22
C ASN A 68 16.73 0.80 -5.78
N LYS A 69 15.74 -0.09 -5.94
CA LYS A 69 15.77 -1.47 -5.40
C LYS A 69 16.10 -1.46 -3.91
N ALA A 70 15.40 -0.60 -3.16
CA ALA A 70 15.70 -0.39 -1.75
C ALA A 70 15.00 -1.45 -0.89
N SER A 71 15.78 -2.41 -0.41
CA SER A 71 15.30 -3.42 0.54
C SER A 71 14.83 -2.74 1.83
N ASN A 72 13.70 -3.21 2.38
CA ASN A 72 13.09 -2.61 3.56
C ASN A 72 12.41 -3.63 4.46
N ILE A 73 12.14 -3.19 5.68
CA ILE A 73 11.26 -3.84 6.65
C ILE A 73 10.17 -2.83 6.99
N GLY A 74 8.93 -3.28 7.04
CA GLY A 74 7.76 -2.48 7.34
C GLY A 74 6.97 -2.99 8.53
N LEU A 75 6.30 -2.07 9.21
CA LEU A 75 5.31 -2.31 10.25
C LEU A 75 4.08 -1.48 9.93
N GLY A 76 2.90 -2.00 10.18
CA GLY A 76 1.67 -1.27 9.97
C GLY A 76 0.58 -1.67 10.97
N TYR A 77 -0.28 -0.71 11.24
CA TYR A 77 -1.49 -0.87 12.03
C TYR A 77 -2.62 -0.10 11.38
N ALA A 78 -3.79 -0.70 11.32
CA ALA A 78 -5.02 -0.03 10.95
C ALA A 78 -6.13 -0.44 11.92
N ASN A 79 -7.01 0.50 12.22
CA ASN A 79 -8.22 0.28 13.01
C ASN A 79 -9.39 0.87 12.23
N ALA A 80 -10.40 0.06 11.95
CA ALA A 80 -11.64 0.48 11.33
C ALA A 80 -12.78 0.29 12.33
N SER A 81 -13.51 1.36 12.61
CA SER A 81 -14.61 1.41 13.57
C SER A 81 -15.86 2.00 12.93
N GLY A 82 -17.02 1.43 13.22
CA GLY A 82 -18.31 1.87 12.69
C GLY A 82 -19.33 2.12 13.80
N ASP A 83 -20.59 2.32 13.40
CA ASP A 83 -21.72 2.50 14.33
C ASP A 83 -22.08 1.21 15.10
N GLY A 84 -21.41 0.09 14.80
CA GLY A 84 -21.51 -1.17 15.54
C GLY A 84 -20.60 -1.21 16.76
N ASP A 85 -20.77 -2.26 17.60
CA ASP A 85 -19.93 -2.47 18.78
C ASP A 85 -18.58 -3.17 18.45
N GLU A 86 -18.27 -3.42 17.17
CA GLU A 86 -17.15 -4.26 16.76
C GLU A 86 -16.22 -3.51 15.80
N ASP A 87 -14.97 -3.36 16.23
CA ASP A 87 -13.91 -2.77 15.46
C ASP A 87 -13.15 -3.85 14.66
N ILE A 88 -12.50 -3.45 13.57
CA ILE A 88 -11.54 -4.28 12.83
C ILE A 88 -10.15 -3.73 13.11
N ASP A 89 -9.31 -4.51 13.77
CA ASP A 89 -7.91 -4.18 14.00
C ASP A 89 -7.02 -5.01 13.07
N VAL A 90 -6.09 -4.36 12.38
CA VAL A 90 -5.08 -5.03 11.56
C VAL A 90 -3.70 -4.61 11.99
N PHE A 91 -2.87 -5.56 12.38
CA PHE A 91 -1.46 -5.35 12.63
C PHE A 91 -0.63 -6.24 11.69
N GLY A 92 0.44 -5.72 11.12
CA GLY A 92 1.29 -6.53 10.26
C GLY A 92 2.72 -6.06 10.17
N VAL A 93 3.54 -7.02 9.73
CA VAL A 93 4.97 -6.85 9.46
C VAL A 93 5.24 -7.29 8.05
N SER A 94 6.00 -6.51 7.30
CA SER A 94 6.40 -6.86 5.94
C SER A 94 7.90 -6.67 5.73
N GLY A 95 8.41 -7.29 4.67
CA GLY A 95 9.79 -7.09 4.23
C GLY A 95 9.90 -7.29 2.72
N GLU A 96 10.68 -6.43 2.09
CA GLU A 96 11.03 -6.52 0.67
C GLU A 96 12.54 -6.53 0.54
N PHE A 97 13.08 -7.54 -0.15
CA PHE A 97 14.52 -7.73 -0.30
C PHE A 97 14.91 -7.90 -1.76
N TYR A 98 15.67 -6.96 -2.27
CA TYR A 98 16.34 -7.04 -3.57
C TYR A 98 17.72 -7.70 -3.36
N ILE A 99 17.93 -8.88 -3.95
CA ILE A 99 19.16 -9.65 -3.75
C ILE A 99 20.32 -8.96 -4.46
N PRO A 100 21.36 -8.51 -3.73
CA PRO A 100 22.46 -7.72 -4.29
C PRO A 100 23.14 -8.42 -5.47
N ASN A 101 23.49 -7.65 -6.50
CA ASN A 101 24.15 -8.11 -7.73
C ASN A 101 23.35 -9.16 -8.54
N THR A 102 22.05 -9.25 -8.30
CA THR A 102 21.13 -10.09 -9.06
C THR A 102 19.93 -9.25 -9.56
N GLN A 103 19.05 -9.92 -10.28
CA GLN A 103 17.74 -9.36 -10.68
C GLN A 103 16.60 -10.00 -9.89
N PHE A 104 16.90 -10.68 -8.79
CA PHE A 104 15.91 -11.35 -7.97
C PHE A 104 15.47 -10.48 -6.79
N TYR A 105 14.22 -10.71 -6.42
CA TYR A 105 13.49 -10.04 -5.37
C TYR A 105 12.72 -11.08 -4.55
N VAL A 106 12.60 -10.86 -3.26
CA VAL A 106 11.73 -11.62 -2.38
C VAL A 106 10.98 -10.65 -1.47
N SER A 107 9.72 -10.93 -1.20
CA SER A 107 8.95 -10.22 -0.17
C SER A 107 8.12 -11.18 0.67
N GLY A 108 7.76 -10.74 1.85
CA GLY A 108 6.87 -11.44 2.73
C GLY A 108 6.12 -10.49 3.65
N THR A 109 4.89 -10.86 3.97
CA THR A 109 4.01 -10.16 4.92
C THR A 109 3.41 -11.19 5.85
N ILE A 110 3.31 -10.84 7.13
CA ILE A 110 2.50 -11.55 8.13
C ILE A 110 1.64 -10.48 8.79
N ASN A 111 0.35 -10.73 8.88
CA ASN A 111 -0.60 -9.85 9.54
C ASN A 111 -1.55 -10.63 10.45
N GLN A 112 -2.10 -9.94 11.40
CA GLN A 112 -3.21 -10.38 12.24
C GLN A 112 -4.37 -9.43 12.02
N VAL A 113 -5.54 -10.00 11.79
CA VAL A 113 -6.81 -9.28 11.72
C VAL A 113 -7.63 -9.75 12.92
N ASP A 114 -8.04 -8.80 13.76
CA ASP A 114 -8.96 -9.03 14.88
C ASP A 114 -10.31 -8.43 14.51
N PHE A 115 -11.35 -9.23 14.48
CA PHE A 115 -12.71 -8.82 14.20
C PHE A 115 -13.69 -9.64 15.02
N ALA A 116 -14.57 -8.99 15.77
CA ALA A 116 -15.63 -9.63 16.56
C ALA A 116 -15.10 -10.63 17.61
N GLY A 117 -13.84 -10.48 18.05
CA GLY A 117 -13.18 -11.38 18.99
C GLY A 117 -12.60 -12.64 18.36
N ASP A 118 -12.63 -12.75 17.03
CA ASP A 118 -11.94 -13.79 16.26
C ASP A 118 -10.64 -13.22 15.67
N ASP A 119 -9.52 -13.90 15.92
CA ASP A 119 -8.19 -13.54 15.44
C ASP A 119 -7.83 -14.40 14.22
N ASN A 120 -7.60 -13.76 13.06
CA ASN A 120 -7.11 -14.43 11.86
C ASN A 120 -5.68 -13.98 11.55
N THR A 121 -4.82 -14.94 11.24
CA THR A 121 -3.43 -14.68 10.84
C THR A 121 -3.25 -14.91 9.36
N GLY A 122 -3.01 -13.82 8.63
CA GLY A 122 -2.70 -13.86 7.21
C GLY A 122 -1.21 -13.85 6.93
N TYR A 123 -0.82 -14.38 5.78
CA TYR A 123 0.55 -14.32 5.30
C TYR A 123 0.60 -14.21 3.77
N ALA A 124 1.65 -13.60 3.28
CA ALA A 124 2.01 -13.62 1.87
C ALA A 124 3.51 -13.81 1.72
N LEU A 125 3.91 -14.56 0.71
CA LEU A 125 5.31 -14.73 0.33
C LEU A 125 5.40 -14.64 -1.20
N GLU A 126 6.40 -13.89 -1.68
CA GLU A 126 6.55 -13.61 -3.10
C GLU A 126 8.02 -13.69 -3.51
N VAL A 127 8.29 -14.26 -4.68
CA VAL A 127 9.60 -14.23 -5.36
C VAL A 127 9.42 -13.50 -6.68
N GLY A 128 10.34 -12.58 -6.99
CA GLY A 128 10.25 -11.76 -8.19
C GLY A 128 11.54 -11.68 -8.97
N TYR A 129 11.40 -11.24 -10.21
CA TYR A 129 12.48 -11.02 -11.15
C TYR A 129 12.33 -9.64 -11.80
N LEU A 130 13.44 -8.89 -11.88
CA LEU A 130 13.50 -7.57 -12.48
C LEU A 130 14.31 -7.63 -13.78
N PRO A 131 13.69 -8.01 -14.92
CA PRO A 131 14.38 -8.18 -16.20
C PRO A 131 15.01 -6.89 -16.72
N VAL A 132 14.36 -5.77 -16.46
CA VAL A 132 14.83 -4.43 -16.81
C VAL A 132 14.54 -3.46 -15.67
N THR A 133 15.19 -2.30 -15.65
CA THR A 133 14.92 -1.26 -14.67
C THR A 133 13.45 -0.85 -14.71
N GLY A 134 12.83 -0.80 -13.54
CA GLY A 134 11.44 -0.40 -13.38
C GLY A 134 10.40 -1.50 -13.63
N LEU A 135 10.80 -2.71 -14.08
CA LEU A 135 9.86 -3.83 -14.25
C LEU A 135 10.14 -4.93 -13.22
N LEU A 136 9.13 -5.26 -12.43
CA LEU A 136 9.08 -6.41 -11.54
C LEU A 136 8.00 -7.38 -12.05
N LEU A 137 8.35 -8.65 -12.13
CA LEU A 137 7.43 -9.76 -12.33
C LEU A 137 7.59 -10.71 -11.15
N ALA A 138 6.53 -11.03 -10.45
CA ALA A 138 6.59 -11.85 -9.25
C ALA A 138 5.49 -12.89 -9.19
N VAL A 139 5.79 -13.99 -8.51
CA VAL A 139 4.87 -15.08 -8.21
C VAL A 139 5.01 -15.43 -6.74
N GLY A 140 3.91 -15.76 -6.11
CA GLY A 140 3.90 -16.02 -4.67
C GLY A 140 2.70 -16.85 -4.23
N ALA A 141 2.51 -16.89 -2.93
CA ALA A 141 1.36 -17.49 -2.28
C ALA A 141 0.90 -16.57 -1.15
N ALA A 142 -0.40 -16.47 -0.97
CA ALA A 142 -1.01 -15.68 0.08
C ALA A 142 -2.20 -16.41 0.68
N ASN A 143 -2.45 -16.15 1.95
CA ASN A 143 -3.62 -16.64 2.68
C ASN A 143 -4.08 -15.50 3.58
N GLU A 144 -5.33 -15.09 3.49
CA GLU A 144 -5.96 -14.00 4.29
C GLU A 144 -5.07 -12.76 4.51
N SER A 145 -4.19 -12.46 3.55
CA SER A 145 -3.17 -11.43 3.74
C SER A 145 -3.73 -10.04 3.50
N VAL A 146 -3.70 -9.23 4.53
CA VAL A 146 -3.83 -7.76 4.44
C VAL A 146 -2.45 -7.17 4.65
N ASP A 147 -1.94 -6.36 3.73
CA ASP A 147 -0.69 -5.63 3.96
C ASP A 147 -0.98 -4.21 4.49
N PRO A 148 -0.96 -4.01 5.82
CA PRO A 148 -1.26 -2.71 6.41
C PRO A 148 -0.19 -1.67 6.06
N VAL A 149 0.98 -2.09 5.59
CA VAL A 149 2.04 -1.20 5.12
C VAL A 149 1.71 -0.63 3.74
N GLN A 150 0.87 -1.30 2.96
CA GLN A 150 0.40 -0.86 1.64
C GLN A 150 -0.93 -0.09 1.68
N VAL A 151 -1.58 -0.01 2.82
CA VAL A 151 -2.87 0.70 2.98
C VAL A 151 -2.81 2.15 2.48
N ALA A 152 -1.69 2.83 2.71
CA ALA A 152 -1.49 4.21 2.23
C ALA A 152 -1.53 4.35 0.70
N ASN A 153 -1.26 3.29 -0.04
CA ASN A 153 -1.23 3.33 -1.51
C ASN A 153 -2.61 3.11 -2.14
N TYR A 154 -3.45 2.30 -1.50
CA TYR A 154 -4.71 1.83 -2.09
C TYR A 154 -5.92 2.01 -1.18
N GLY A 155 -5.76 2.57 0.03
CA GLY A 155 -6.80 2.65 1.04
C GLY A 155 -7.01 1.31 1.79
N PHE A 156 -7.66 1.39 2.94
CA PHE A 156 -7.92 0.23 3.79
C PHE A 156 -8.95 -0.71 3.15
N THR A 157 -10.06 -0.16 2.69
CA THR A 157 -11.17 -0.93 2.09
C THR A 157 -10.70 -1.75 0.89
N ALA A 158 -9.84 -1.18 0.02
CA ALA A 158 -9.31 -1.90 -1.14
C ALA A 158 -8.35 -3.04 -0.76
N ASN A 159 -7.65 -2.94 0.37
CA ASN A 159 -6.78 -4.01 0.86
C ASN A 159 -7.59 -5.09 1.61
N LEU A 160 -8.56 -4.69 2.41
CA LEU A 160 -9.41 -5.62 3.15
C LEU A 160 -10.27 -6.47 2.20
N SER A 161 -10.86 -5.87 1.15
CA SER A 161 -11.65 -6.62 0.16
C SER A 161 -10.82 -7.69 -0.55
N ASN A 162 -9.53 -7.45 -0.83
CA ASN A 162 -8.66 -8.48 -1.39
C ASN A 162 -8.43 -9.65 -0.41
N ALA A 163 -8.22 -9.36 0.88
CA ALA A 163 -8.03 -10.40 1.89
C ALA A 163 -9.29 -11.25 2.08
N LEU A 164 -10.46 -10.61 2.13
CA LEU A 164 -11.73 -11.29 2.29
C LEU A 164 -12.07 -12.22 1.11
N THR A 165 -11.54 -11.92 -0.08
CA THR A 165 -11.79 -12.73 -1.29
C THR A 165 -10.74 -13.80 -1.54
N VAL A 166 -9.59 -13.78 -0.86
CA VAL A 166 -8.60 -14.88 -0.90
C VAL A 166 -9.11 -16.11 -0.11
N GLY A 167 -9.98 -15.91 0.90
CA GLY A 167 -10.56 -16.98 1.72
C GLY A 167 -9.54 -17.65 2.65
N ASP A 168 -9.96 -18.73 3.31
CA ASP A 168 -9.14 -19.50 4.26
C ASP A 168 -8.06 -20.34 3.57
N ASP A 169 -8.15 -20.57 2.25
CA ASP A 169 -7.21 -21.38 1.49
C ASP A 169 -6.05 -20.54 0.93
N THR A 170 -4.91 -21.20 0.75
CA THR A 170 -3.75 -20.57 0.17
C THR A 170 -3.94 -20.33 -1.34
N ALA A 171 -3.94 -19.06 -1.76
CA ALA A 171 -4.03 -18.67 -3.15
C ALA A 171 -2.64 -18.45 -3.77
N LEU A 172 -2.49 -18.78 -5.06
CA LEU A 172 -1.34 -18.37 -5.87
C LEU A 172 -1.44 -16.87 -6.16
N SER A 173 -0.39 -16.10 -5.91
CA SER A 173 -0.32 -14.70 -6.30
C SER A 173 0.56 -14.49 -7.54
N LEU A 174 0.11 -13.62 -8.43
CA LEU A 174 0.91 -13.11 -9.56
C LEU A 174 0.88 -11.59 -9.51
N ARG A 175 2.07 -10.97 -9.54
CA ARG A 175 2.20 -9.52 -9.54
C ARG A 175 3.13 -9.04 -10.64
N ALA A 176 2.73 -7.94 -11.28
CA ALA A 176 3.60 -7.18 -12.18
C ALA A 176 3.54 -5.71 -11.80
N LYS A 177 4.70 -5.05 -11.76
CA LYS A 177 4.82 -3.59 -11.59
C LYS A 177 5.78 -3.05 -12.62
N TYR A 178 5.37 -1.99 -13.33
CA TYR A 178 6.21 -1.38 -14.35
C TYR A 178 6.18 0.15 -14.27
N VAL A 179 7.28 0.71 -13.77
CA VAL A 179 7.53 2.15 -13.77
C VAL A 179 8.38 2.50 -14.97
N THR A 180 7.84 3.27 -15.90
CA THR A 180 8.51 3.63 -17.15
C THR A 180 8.20 5.07 -17.55
N GLN A 181 8.96 5.60 -18.48
CA GLN A 181 8.68 6.92 -19.06
C GLN A 181 8.01 6.77 -20.42
N ILE A 182 6.85 7.42 -20.57
CA ILE A 182 6.11 7.50 -21.82
C ILE A 182 6.03 8.98 -22.25
N GLY A 183 6.71 9.31 -23.34
CA GLY A 183 6.87 10.71 -23.74
C GLY A 183 7.63 11.51 -22.67
N ASN A 184 7.02 12.54 -22.14
CA ASN A 184 7.62 13.43 -21.15
C ASN A 184 7.23 13.06 -19.69
N HIS A 185 6.37 12.07 -19.51
CA HIS A 185 5.83 11.72 -18.20
C HIS A 185 6.25 10.31 -17.80
N PHE A 186 6.49 10.12 -16.51
CA PHE A 186 6.58 8.78 -15.97
C PHE A 186 5.18 8.22 -15.75
N THR A 187 5.08 6.89 -15.84
CA THR A 187 3.88 6.11 -15.56
C THR A 187 4.25 4.91 -14.72
N ASN A 188 3.36 4.47 -13.85
CA ASN A 188 3.40 3.18 -13.19
C ASN A 188 2.19 2.36 -13.66
N PHE A 189 2.42 1.09 -13.95
CA PHE A 189 1.35 0.11 -14.17
C PHE A 189 1.57 -1.01 -13.16
N GLU A 190 0.53 -1.40 -12.46
CA GLU A 190 0.58 -2.48 -11.50
C GLU A 190 -0.61 -3.41 -11.70
N GLY A 191 -0.34 -4.71 -11.70
CA GLY A 191 -1.34 -5.77 -11.72
C GLY A 191 -1.03 -6.78 -10.64
N LEU A 192 -2.06 -7.21 -9.92
CA LEU A 192 -2.01 -8.24 -8.91
C LEU A 192 -3.22 -9.15 -9.09
N THR A 193 -3.01 -10.46 -9.00
CA THR A 193 -4.10 -11.43 -8.93
C THR A 193 -3.78 -12.50 -7.91
N TYR A 194 -4.81 -12.93 -7.20
CA TYR A 194 -4.80 -14.12 -6.35
C TYR A 194 -5.70 -15.16 -7.00
N ILE A 195 -5.17 -16.37 -7.18
CA ILE A 195 -5.83 -17.51 -7.83
C ILE A 195 -5.96 -18.62 -6.78
N GLY A 196 -7.17 -18.82 -6.29
CA GLY A 196 -7.57 -19.85 -5.34
C GLY A 196 -8.89 -20.47 -5.78
N ASP A 197 -9.77 -20.79 -4.85
CA ASP A 197 -11.14 -21.22 -5.13
C ASP A 197 -11.89 -20.12 -5.88
N GLU A 198 -11.61 -18.87 -5.50
CA GLU A 198 -12.01 -17.68 -6.21
C GLU A 198 -10.78 -16.92 -6.70
N THR A 199 -10.95 -16.19 -7.78
CA THR A 199 -9.87 -15.38 -8.34
C THR A 199 -10.17 -13.90 -8.13
N THR A 200 -9.25 -13.20 -7.44
CA THR A 200 -9.30 -11.74 -7.33
C THR A 200 -8.23 -11.12 -8.21
N TYR A 201 -8.51 -9.94 -8.74
CA TYR A 201 -7.51 -9.17 -9.45
C TYR A 201 -7.65 -7.69 -9.18
N ARG A 202 -6.51 -6.99 -9.24
CA ARG A 202 -6.42 -5.54 -9.21
C ARG A 202 -5.48 -5.07 -10.32
N LEU A 203 -5.91 -4.05 -11.03
CA LEU A 203 -5.10 -3.30 -11.98
C LEU A 203 -5.06 -1.84 -11.55
N ALA A 204 -3.88 -1.24 -11.61
CA ALA A 204 -3.70 0.18 -11.30
C ALA A 204 -2.75 0.84 -12.30
N ALA A 205 -2.97 2.12 -12.54
CA ALA A 205 -2.09 2.94 -13.34
C ALA A 205 -1.95 4.34 -12.70
N ASP A 206 -0.71 4.81 -12.57
CA ASP A 206 -0.39 6.17 -12.10
C ASP A 206 0.29 6.95 -13.22
N LEU A 207 -0.16 8.17 -13.42
CA LEU A 207 0.50 9.17 -14.26
C LEU A 207 1.22 10.18 -13.36
N TYR A 208 2.51 10.32 -13.54
CA TYR A 208 3.32 11.35 -12.87
C TYR A 208 3.37 12.59 -13.75
N ILE A 209 2.55 13.60 -13.40
CA ILE A 209 2.48 14.90 -14.11
C ILE A 209 3.83 15.60 -14.03
N ASP A 210 4.45 15.52 -12.87
CA ASP A 210 5.84 15.87 -12.59
C ASP A 210 6.41 14.89 -11.54
N PRO A 211 7.71 14.93 -11.20
CA PRO A 211 8.28 14.01 -10.19
C PRO A 211 7.61 14.06 -8.82
N THR A 212 6.85 15.12 -8.52
CA THR A 212 6.23 15.37 -7.22
C THR A 212 4.72 15.17 -7.19
N LEU A 213 4.05 15.08 -8.35
CA LEU A 213 2.60 15.00 -8.46
C LEU A 213 2.19 13.80 -9.30
N SER A 214 1.42 12.91 -8.71
CA SER A 214 0.78 11.79 -9.40
C SER A 214 -0.74 11.83 -9.29
N VAL A 215 -1.38 11.27 -10.30
CA VAL A 215 -2.80 10.89 -10.32
C VAL A 215 -2.89 9.44 -10.76
N GLY A 216 -3.77 8.68 -10.15
CA GLY A 216 -3.89 7.24 -10.39
C GLY A 216 -5.33 6.79 -10.50
N LEU A 217 -5.51 5.69 -11.22
CA LEU A 217 -6.77 4.96 -11.35
C LEU A 217 -6.52 3.50 -10.97
N SER A 218 -7.52 2.86 -10.41
CA SER A 218 -7.48 1.43 -10.14
C SER A 218 -8.84 0.79 -10.39
N ILE A 219 -8.79 -0.52 -10.66
CA ILE A 219 -9.96 -1.39 -10.75
C ILE A 219 -9.59 -2.69 -10.05
N ALA A 220 -10.51 -3.23 -9.25
CA ALA A 220 -10.37 -4.54 -8.64
C ALA A 220 -11.71 -5.27 -8.74
N ASP A 221 -11.64 -6.61 -8.81
CA ASP A 221 -12.82 -7.45 -8.91
C ASP A 221 -12.49 -8.87 -8.46
N SER A 222 -13.51 -9.69 -8.24
CA SER A 222 -13.40 -11.09 -7.83
C SER A 222 -14.38 -11.96 -8.62
N THR A 223 -14.07 -13.25 -8.74
CA THR A 223 -15.00 -14.25 -9.28
C THR A 223 -15.95 -14.79 -8.23
N ALA A 224 -15.87 -14.33 -6.99
CA ALA A 224 -16.77 -14.71 -5.90
C ALA A 224 -18.22 -14.29 -6.24
N ASP A 225 -19.18 -15.15 -5.89
CA ASP A 225 -20.60 -14.86 -6.10
C ASP A 225 -21.02 -13.62 -5.30
N GLY A 226 -21.60 -12.63 -5.99
CA GLY A 226 -22.02 -11.36 -5.39
C GLY A 226 -20.89 -10.33 -5.22
N SER A 227 -19.74 -10.57 -5.81
CA SER A 227 -18.67 -9.56 -5.89
C SER A 227 -19.02 -8.48 -6.90
N ASP A 228 -18.79 -7.23 -6.53
CA ASP A 228 -18.94 -6.07 -7.38
C ASP A 228 -17.59 -5.44 -7.70
N THR A 229 -17.46 -4.89 -8.91
CA THR A 229 -16.22 -4.25 -9.34
C THR A 229 -15.94 -2.97 -8.54
N LEU A 230 -14.79 -2.90 -7.90
CA LEU A 230 -14.30 -1.73 -7.17
C LEU A 230 -13.49 -0.83 -8.10
N PHE A 231 -13.89 0.42 -8.21
CA PHE A 231 -13.14 1.46 -8.93
C PHE A 231 -12.47 2.39 -7.94
N GLY A 232 -11.24 2.84 -8.26
CA GLY A 232 -10.49 3.75 -7.42
C GLY A 232 -9.85 4.88 -8.21
N ILE A 233 -9.78 6.05 -7.59
CA ILE A 233 -8.97 7.18 -8.05
C ILE A 233 -8.10 7.67 -6.89
N LYS A 234 -6.89 8.13 -7.18
CA LYS A 234 -6.01 8.73 -6.17
C LYS A 234 -5.20 9.86 -6.74
N ALA A 235 -4.76 10.75 -5.86
CA ALA A 235 -3.76 11.76 -6.17
C ALA A 235 -2.79 11.90 -5.00
N GLN A 236 -1.50 12.12 -5.30
CA GLN A 236 -0.48 12.36 -4.29
C GLN A 236 0.41 13.51 -4.71
N LYS A 237 0.71 14.41 -3.77
CA LYS A 237 1.64 15.54 -3.97
C LYS A 237 2.73 15.53 -2.92
N PHE A 238 3.97 15.50 -3.38
CA PHE A 238 5.14 15.80 -2.58
C PHE A 238 5.37 17.32 -2.58
N PHE A 239 5.26 17.94 -1.43
CA PHE A 239 5.56 19.36 -1.22
C PHE A 239 7.06 19.58 -1.08
N THR A 240 7.74 18.60 -0.51
CA THR A 240 9.20 18.48 -0.42
C THR A 240 9.57 17.03 -0.73
N PRO A 241 10.86 16.70 -0.96
CA PRO A 241 11.26 15.29 -1.12
C PRO A 241 10.90 14.38 0.07
N THR A 242 10.61 14.98 1.23
CA THR A 242 10.37 14.28 2.50
C THR A 242 8.94 14.39 3.01
N ILE A 243 8.09 15.22 2.42
CA ILE A 243 6.71 15.42 2.87
C ILE A 243 5.76 15.35 1.69
N ALA A 244 4.78 14.46 1.78
CA ALA A 244 3.69 14.38 0.83
C ALA A 244 2.32 14.31 1.52
N ALA A 245 1.28 14.64 0.77
CA ALA A 245 -0.10 14.31 1.10
C ALA A 245 -0.76 13.63 -0.08
N GLY A 246 -1.71 12.76 0.20
CA GLY A 246 -2.50 12.02 -0.78
C GLY A 246 -3.98 12.03 -0.43
N VAL A 247 -4.79 11.79 -1.44
CA VAL A 247 -6.22 11.56 -1.34
C VAL A 247 -6.57 10.36 -2.21
N ASN A 248 -7.55 9.57 -1.79
CA ASN A 248 -8.09 8.47 -2.55
C ASN A 248 -9.62 8.43 -2.41
N TYR A 249 -10.26 7.92 -3.44
CA TYR A 249 -11.68 7.60 -3.44
C TYR A 249 -11.87 6.26 -4.12
N HIS A 250 -12.68 5.39 -3.51
CA HIS A 250 -13.06 4.10 -4.06
C HIS A 250 -14.57 3.98 -4.05
N THR A 251 -15.13 3.32 -5.06
CA THR A 251 -16.56 3.09 -5.17
C THR A 251 -16.84 1.71 -5.77
N THR A 252 -17.83 1.05 -5.24
CA THR A 252 -18.47 -0.17 -5.78
C THR A 252 -19.96 -0.10 -5.51
N ASP A 253 -20.75 -1.11 -5.84
CA ASP A 253 -22.18 -1.08 -5.58
C ASP A 253 -22.47 -1.06 -4.06
N GLY A 254 -23.09 0.02 -3.60
CA GLY A 254 -23.45 0.23 -2.20
C GLY A 254 -22.28 0.55 -1.25
N ILE A 255 -21.07 0.83 -1.75
CA ILE A 255 -19.92 1.21 -0.90
C ILE A 255 -19.13 2.34 -1.54
N ASP A 256 -18.98 3.43 -0.81
CA ASP A 256 -18.16 4.57 -1.18
C ASP A 256 -17.12 4.86 -0.10
N SER A 257 -15.85 5.00 -0.47
CA SER A 257 -14.76 5.32 0.47
C SER A 257 -14.00 6.57 0.04
N PHE A 258 -13.71 7.43 0.99
CA PHE A 258 -12.84 8.59 0.79
C PHE A 258 -11.73 8.60 1.84
N GLY A 259 -10.49 8.69 1.39
CA GLY A 259 -9.31 8.70 2.25
C GLY A 259 -8.38 9.89 2.04
N ILE A 260 -7.68 10.24 3.10
CA ILE A 260 -6.58 11.20 3.10
C ILE A 260 -5.36 10.60 3.79
N ASN A 261 -4.17 10.88 3.30
CA ASN A 261 -2.95 10.41 3.95
C ASN A 261 -1.83 11.44 3.88
N GLY A 262 -0.86 11.26 4.78
CA GLY A 262 0.38 12.02 4.82
C GLY A 262 1.59 11.07 4.84
N THR A 263 2.62 11.41 4.08
CA THR A 263 3.89 10.69 4.03
C THR A 263 5.02 11.58 4.56
N PHE A 264 5.83 11.01 5.45
CA PHE A 264 7.02 11.66 6.03
C PHE A 264 8.24 10.76 5.84
N ARG A 265 9.33 11.34 5.34
CA ARG A 265 10.60 10.64 5.05
C ARG A 265 11.75 11.25 5.84
N PHE A 266 12.67 10.39 6.29
CA PHE A 266 13.80 10.79 7.15
C PHE A 266 15.11 10.18 6.69
#